data_7dce2757ae576f8dbe8f75764ef078c6
#
_entry.id   7dce2757ae576f8dbe8f75764ef078c6
#
_cell.length_a   1.000
_cell.length_b   1.000
_cell.length_c   1.000
_cell.angle_alpha   90.00
_cell.angle_beta   90.00
_cell.angle_gamma   90.00
#
_symmetry.space_group_name_H-M   'P 1'
#
loop_
_entity.id
_entity.type
_entity.pdbx_description
1 polymer ?
#
loop_
_entity_poly.entity_id
_entity_poly.type
_entity_poly.pdbx_seq_one_letter_code
_entity_poly.pdbx_strand_id
1 'polypeptide(L)'
;SNWPSNPLALRRYMETGGASALRGLNNIVNDIVNNGGMPSMVKRSALRVGKDMGTTPGKVVFRTEVFELIQYVPTTPDVYARPYLMVPPQINKFYFYDLSPKKSLIRFALDSGLQVFTLSWRNPQPEHRDWNFNTYISAIDEALDVIAKITGSRDCNIEGGCVGGITVAALLAGHAARGERKVNSATLMVTML
;
A
#
# COMPACT_ATOMS: atom_id res chain seq x y z
N SER A 1 23.17 -1.46 22.37
CA SER A 1 23.70 -2.02 23.63
C SER A 1 22.93 -3.28 23.99
N ASN A 2 23.69 -4.35 24.32
CA ASN A 2 23.10 -5.65 24.70
C ASN A 2 22.47 -5.59 26.10
N TRP A 3 21.44 -6.38 26.30
CA TRP A 3 20.92 -6.67 27.63
C TRP A 3 21.97 -7.24 28.50
N PRO A 4 22.58 -7.25 29.29
CA PRO A 4 22.85 -6.83 30.63
C PRO A 4 23.63 -5.51 30.77
N SER A 5 24.11 -4.95 29.70
CA SER A 5 24.88 -3.70 29.71
C SER A 5 24.03 -2.46 29.36
N ASN A 6 22.74 -2.62 29.09
CA ASN A 6 21.84 -1.50 28.81
C ASN A 6 21.40 -0.79 30.11
N PRO A 7 21.84 0.45 30.38
CA PRO A 7 21.54 1.14 31.61
C PRO A 7 20.03 1.31 31.85
N LEU A 8 19.24 1.51 30.79
CA LEU A 8 17.78 1.65 30.89
C LEU A 8 17.11 0.33 31.31
N ALA A 9 17.59 -0.81 30.78
CA ALA A 9 17.08 -2.12 31.17
C ALA A 9 17.39 -2.45 32.63
N LEU A 10 18.62 -2.17 33.08
CA LEU A 10 19.02 -2.34 34.48
C LEU A 10 18.23 -1.45 35.43
N ARG A 11 18.07 -0.18 35.06
CA ARG A 11 17.23 0.76 35.82
C ARG A 11 15.80 0.24 35.95
N ARG A 12 15.19 -0.19 34.84
CA ARG A 12 13.84 -0.75 34.82
C ARG A 12 13.71 -2.02 35.65
N TYR A 13 14.74 -2.87 35.63
CA TYR A 13 14.83 -4.07 36.47
C TYR A 13 14.77 -3.71 37.97
N MET A 14 15.58 -2.74 38.40
CA MET A 14 15.61 -2.28 39.78
C MET A 14 14.30 -1.61 40.20
N GLU A 15 13.77 -0.71 39.38
CA GLU A 15 12.50 0.01 39.65
C GLU A 15 11.30 -0.95 39.78
N THR A 16 11.35 -2.10 39.13
CA THR A 16 10.26 -3.09 39.14
C THR A 16 10.51 -4.28 40.04
N GLY A 17 11.58 -4.28 40.85
CA GLY A 17 11.95 -5.42 41.68
C GLY A 17 12.11 -6.72 40.87
N GLY A 18 12.63 -6.64 39.65
CA GLY A 18 12.80 -7.80 38.76
C GLY A 18 11.60 -8.17 37.91
N ALA A 19 10.42 -7.59 38.15
CA ALA A 19 9.20 -7.94 37.41
C ALA A 19 9.30 -7.65 35.90
N SER A 20 10.14 -6.70 35.48
CA SER A 20 10.38 -6.43 34.06
C SER A 20 11.08 -7.59 33.34
N ALA A 21 12.01 -8.31 34.04
CA ALA A 21 12.68 -9.48 33.48
C ALA A 21 11.71 -10.66 33.32
N LEU A 22 10.84 -10.88 34.32
CA LEU A 22 9.81 -11.92 34.25
C LEU A 22 8.84 -11.69 33.10
N ARG A 23 8.40 -10.42 32.89
CA ARG A 23 7.56 -10.07 31.72
C ARG A 23 8.32 -10.30 30.42
N GLY A 24 9.60 -9.94 30.35
CA GLY A 24 10.44 -10.20 29.18
C GLY A 24 10.53 -11.69 28.86
N LEU A 25 10.77 -12.52 29.85
CA LEU A 25 10.80 -13.98 29.69
C LEU A 25 9.45 -14.53 29.19
N ASN A 26 8.36 -14.07 29.81
CA ASN A 26 7.02 -14.48 29.38
C ASN A 26 6.72 -14.06 27.92
N ASN A 27 7.15 -12.87 27.50
CA ASN A 27 7.04 -12.45 26.09
C ASN A 27 7.84 -13.38 25.17
N ILE A 28 9.07 -13.73 25.52
CA ILE A 28 9.90 -14.65 24.74
C ILE A 28 9.22 -16.02 24.59
N VAL A 29 8.70 -16.58 25.69
CA VAL A 29 7.97 -17.86 25.67
C VAL A 29 6.74 -17.75 24.77
N ASN A 30 5.96 -16.67 24.92
CA ASN A 30 4.79 -16.42 24.07
C ASN A 30 5.17 -16.29 22.59
N ASP A 31 6.26 -15.61 22.28
CA ASP A 31 6.73 -15.43 20.91
C ASP A 31 7.18 -16.78 20.30
N ILE A 32 7.86 -17.62 21.08
CA ILE A 32 8.26 -18.97 20.64
C ILE A 32 7.02 -19.83 20.36
N VAL A 33 6.06 -19.86 21.29
CA VAL A 33 4.89 -20.74 21.20
C VAL A 33 3.87 -20.27 20.15
N ASN A 34 3.62 -18.96 20.09
CA ASN A 34 2.49 -18.40 19.34
C ASN A 34 2.90 -17.59 18.10
N ASN A 35 4.18 -17.29 17.91
CA ASN A 35 4.65 -16.42 16.83
C ASN A 35 5.90 -16.95 16.09
N GLY A 36 6.18 -18.27 16.19
CA GLY A 36 7.31 -18.91 15.50
C GLY A 36 8.68 -18.36 15.92
N GLY A 37 8.82 -17.90 17.17
CA GLY A 37 10.05 -17.31 17.71
C GLY A 37 10.30 -15.85 17.31
N MET A 38 9.43 -15.25 16.51
CA MET A 38 9.53 -13.84 16.13
C MET A 38 8.86 -12.94 17.16
N PRO A 39 9.43 -11.77 17.51
CA PRO A 39 8.82 -10.83 18.43
C PRO A 39 7.42 -10.39 17.98
N SER A 40 6.47 -10.37 18.89
CA SER A 40 5.12 -9.87 18.63
C SER A 40 5.14 -8.35 18.53
N MET A 41 5.15 -7.84 17.28
CA MET A 41 5.23 -6.41 16.98
C MET A 41 3.87 -5.70 17.04
N VAL A 42 2.77 -6.45 16.87
CA VAL A 42 1.42 -5.90 16.74
C VAL A 42 0.39 -6.80 17.42
N LYS A 43 -0.69 -6.21 17.86
CA LYS A 43 -1.89 -6.95 18.28
C LYS A 43 -2.69 -7.34 17.04
N ARG A 44 -2.56 -8.61 16.60
CA ARG A 44 -3.18 -9.11 15.35
C ARG A 44 -4.68 -8.88 15.23
N SER A 45 -5.39 -8.81 16.36
CA SER A 45 -6.85 -8.58 16.41
C SER A 45 -7.26 -7.11 16.50
N ALA A 46 -6.29 -6.17 16.50
CA ALA A 46 -6.58 -4.76 16.72
C ALA A 46 -7.36 -4.10 15.59
N LEU A 47 -7.07 -4.51 14.35
CA LEU A 47 -7.68 -3.94 13.14
C LEU A 47 -8.02 -5.07 12.15
N ARG A 48 -9.16 -4.94 11.46
CA ARG A 48 -9.64 -5.87 10.44
C ARG A 48 -9.85 -5.12 9.13
N VAL A 49 -9.28 -5.64 8.05
CA VAL A 49 -9.49 -5.12 6.69
C VAL A 49 -10.97 -5.26 6.32
N GLY A 50 -11.51 -4.23 5.70
CA GLY A 50 -12.93 -4.13 5.32
C GLY A 50 -13.87 -3.76 6.47
N LYS A 51 -13.37 -3.66 7.72
CA LYS A 51 -14.17 -3.23 8.88
C LYS A 51 -13.56 -2.02 9.60
N ASP A 52 -12.28 -2.06 9.87
CA ASP A 52 -11.57 -1.04 10.62
C ASP A 52 -10.61 -0.24 9.72
N MET A 53 -10.16 -0.84 8.60
CA MET A 53 -9.33 -0.22 7.57
C MET A 53 -9.75 -0.72 6.18
N GLY A 54 -9.43 0.02 5.12
CA GLY A 54 -9.87 -0.30 3.75
C GLY A 54 -11.39 -0.27 3.63
N THR A 55 -12.04 0.70 4.27
CA THR A 55 -13.51 0.75 4.40
C THR A 55 -14.19 1.67 3.39
N THR A 56 -13.43 2.42 2.63
CA THR A 56 -14.00 3.28 1.58
C THR A 56 -14.66 2.42 0.51
N PRO A 57 -15.95 2.65 0.20
CA PRO A 57 -16.69 1.82 -0.75
C PRO A 57 -16.05 1.81 -2.15
N GLY A 58 -15.84 0.63 -2.68
CA GLY A 58 -15.27 0.42 -4.01
C GLY A 58 -15.57 -0.98 -4.54
N LYS A 59 -15.23 -1.22 -5.81
CA LYS A 59 -15.38 -2.52 -6.48
C LYS A 59 -14.13 -2.85 -7.25
N VAL A 60 -13.76 -4.13 -7.26
CA VAL A 60 -12.77 -4.65 -8.21
C VAL A 60 -13.41 -4.62 -9.60
N VAL A 61 -12.86 -3.81 -10.50
CA VAL A 61 -13.35 -3.63 -11.87
C VAL A 61 -12.53 -4.39 -12.91
N PHE A 62 -11.32 -4.81 -12.52
CA PHE A 62 -10.44 -5.63 -13.36
C PHE A 62 -9.50 -6.47 -12.48
N ARG A 63 -9.08 -7.63 -12.98
CA ARG A 63 -8.18 -8.53 -12.27
C ARG A 63 -7.25 -9.23 -13.26
N THR A 64 -5.99 -9.32 -12.87
CA THR A 64 -4.98 -10.16 -13.52
C THR A 64 -4.37 -11.11 -12.49
N GLU A 65 -3.34 -11.84 -12.88
CA GLU A 65 -2.56 -12.62 -11.93
C GLU A 65 -1.71 -11.72 -11.00
N VAL A 66 -1.32 -10.52 -11.45
CA VAL A 66 -0.42 -9.60 -10.75
C VAL A 66 -1.16 -8.64 -9.82
N PHE A 67 -2.36 -8.19 -10.20
CA PHE A 67 -3.10 -7.16 -9.46
C PHE A 67 -4.61 -7.25 -9.63
N GLU A 68 -5.32 -6.59 -8.73
CA GLU A 68 -6.70 -6.18 -8.86
C GLU A 68 -6.79 -4.66 -9.00
N LEU A 69 -7.59 -4.16 -9.93
CA LEU A 69 -7.90 -2.74 -10.05
C LEU A 69 -9.20 -2.45 -9.31
N ILE A 70 -9.13 -1.58 -8.31
CA ILE A 70 -10.27 -1.16 -7.51
C ILE A 70 -10.69 0.24 -7.98
N GLN A 71 -11.97 0.41 -8.34
CA GLN A 71 -12.60 1.70 -8.54
C GLN A 71 -13.44 2.04 -7.32
N TYR A 72 -13.25 3.24 -6.76
CA TYR A 72 -14.00 3.71 -5.61
C TYR A 72 -15.27 4.44 -6.01
N VAL A 73 -16.28 4.36 -5.15
CA VAL A 73 -17.56 5.06 -5.36
C VAL A 73 -17.36 6.55 -5.09
N PRO A 74 -17.71 7.44 -6.03
CA PRO A 74 -17.65 8.88 -5.82
C PRO A 74 -18.45 9.32 -4.59
N THR A 75 -17.95 10.33 -3.88
CA THR A 75 -18.62 10.94 -2.72
C THR A 75 -19.25 12.30 -3.07
N THR A 76 -19.01 12.80 -4.28
CA THR A 76 -19.55 14.05 -4.82
C THR A 76 -20.55 13.76 -5.96
N PRO A 77 -21.56 14.63 -6.19
CA PRO A 77 -22.52 14.46 -7.28
C PRO A 77 -21.86 14.43 -8.66
N ASP A 78 -20.86 15.29 -8.85
CA ASP A 78 -20.06 15.39 -10.06
C ASP A 78 -18.61 15.06 -9.77
N VAL A 79 -17.90 14.53 -10.76
CA VAL A 79 -16.48 14.20 -10.68
C VAL A 79 -15.74 14.80 -11.87
N TYR A 80 -14.45 15.09 -11.68
CA TYR A 80 -13.59 15.48 -12.78
C TYR A 80 -13.49 14.35 -13.82
N ALA A 81 -13.55 14.71 -15.10
CA ALA A 81 -13.53 13.75 -16.20
C ALA A 81 -12.23 12.91 -16.25
N ARG A 82 -11.09 13.51 -15.83
CA ARG A 82 -9.81 12.82 -15.83
C ARG A 82 -9.68 11.95 -14.58
N PRO A 83 -9.47 10.63 -14.73
CA PRO A 83 -9.31 9.71 -13.60
C PRO A 83 -7.99 9.89 -12.87
N TYR A 84 -7.93 9.36 -11.65
CA TYR A 84 -6.77 9.39 -10.77
C TYR A 84 -6.43 7.97 -10.31
N LEU A 85 -5.25 7.49 -10.70
CA LEU A 85 -4.74 6.18 -10.32
C LEU A 85 -3.72 6.30 -9.20
N MET A 86 -3.97 5.66 -8.08
CA MET A 86 -3.03 5.50 -6.98
C MET A 86 -2.29 4.17 -7.10
N VAL A 87 -0.95 4.23 -7.14
CA VAL A 87 -0.06 3.07 -7.24
C VAL A 87 0.68 2.87 -5.92
N PRO A 88 0.18 1.98 -5.05
CA PRO A 88 0.87 1.68 -3.80
C PRO A 88 2.18 0.91 -4.05
N PRO A 89 3.12 0.96 -3.09
CA PRO A 89 4.31 0.11 -3.16
C PRO A 89 3.91 -1.37 -3.19
N GLN A 90 4.64 -2.16 -3.97
CA GLN A 90 4.40 -3.61 -4.12
C GLN A 90 4.54 -4.37 -2.79
N ILE A 91 5.32 -3.84 -1.86
CA ILE A 91 5.53 -4.39 -0.52
C ILE A 91 4.41 -4.07 0.47
N ASN A 92 3.47 -3.19 0.10
CA ASN A 92 2.35 -2.78 0.94
C ASN A 92 1.00 -3.25 0.37
N LYS A 93 -0.04 -3.07 1.17
CA LYS A 93 -1.42 -3.39 0.80
C LYS A 93 -2.15 -2.12 0.32
N PHE A 94 -3.13 -2.30 -0.56
CA PHE A 94 -3.95 -1.19 -1.08
C PHE A 94 -4.53 -0.29 0.01
N TYR A 95 -4.92 -0.87 1.16
CA TYR A 95 -5.49 -0.15 2.28
C TYR A 95 -4.49 0.73 3.05
N PHE A 96 -3.21 0.76 2.64
CA PHE A 96 -2.24 1.72 3.17
C PHE A 96 -2.71 3.17 2.93
N TYR A 97 -3.40 3.41 1.83
CA TYR A 97 -4.03 4.69 1.51
C TYR A 97 -5.41 4.89 2.16
N ASP A 98 -5.94 3.89 2.90
CA ASP A 98 -7.27 3.89 3.50
C ASP A 98 -7.26 3.29 4.92
N LEU A 99 -6.45 3.85 5.80
CA LEU A 99 -6.20 3.31 7.15
C LEU A 99 -7.38 3.49 8.11
N SER A 100 -8.15 4.55 7.95
CA SER A 100 -9.39 4.78 8.70
C SER A 100 -10.17 5.93 8.04
N PRO A 101 -11.47 6.14 8.36
CA PRO A 101 -12.25 7.23 7.78
C PRO A 101 -11.63 8.63 7.92
N LYS A 102 -10.85 8.86 8.99
CA LYS A 102 -10.14 10.13 9.23
C LYS A 102 -8.71 10.15 8.68
N LYS A 103 -8.17 9.00 8.26
CA LYS A 103 -6.80 8.83 7.74
C LYS A 103 -6.87 8.03 6.46
N SER A 104 -7.58 8.56 5.48
CA SER A 104 -7.75 7.98 4.15
C SER A 104 -7.43 9.00 3.09
N LEU A 105 -6.36 8.78 2.35
CA LEU A 105 -6.01 9.57 1.17
C LEU A 105 -7.01 9.33 0.04
N ILE A 106 -7.51 8.08 -0.06
CA ILE A 106 -8.57 7.72 -1.01
C ILE A 106 -9.82 8.55 -0.77
N ARG A 107 -10.29 8.60 0.49
CA ARG A 107 -11.47 9.39 0.85
C ARG A 107 -11.28 10.87 0.58
N PHE A 108 -10.11 11.41 0.92
CA PHE A 108 -9.77 12.81 0.64
C PHE A 108 -9.83 13.11 -0.86
N ALA A 109 -9.29 12.24 -1.72
CA ALA A 109 -9.34 12.40 -3.16
C ALA A 109 -10.78 12.34 -3.71
N LEU A 110 -11.61 11.40 -3.22
CA LEU A 110 -13.03 11.30 -3.59
C LEU A 110 -13.81 12.54 -3.17
N ASP A 111 -13.61 13.01 -1.93
CA ASP A 111 -14.28 14.21 -1.41
C ASP A 111 -13.82 15.49 -2.16
N SER A 112 -12.68 15.41 -2.85
CA SER A 112 -12.18 16.45 -3.77
C SER A 112 -12.72 16.31 -5.20
N GLY A 113 -13.64 15.39 -5.46
CA GLY A 113 -14.28 15.20 -6.77
C GLY A 113 -13.47 14.38 -7.78
N LEU A 114 -12.43 13.65 -7.34
CA LEU A 114 -11.64 12.82 -8.23
C LEU A 114 -12.29 11.44 -8.45
N GLN A 115 -12.16 10.89 -9.67
CA GLN A 115 -12.47 9.50 -9.97
C GLN A 115 -11.28 8.63 -9.57
N VAL A 116 -11.35 7.98 -8.42
CA VAL A 116 -10.21 7.30 -7.81
C VAL A 116 -10.19 5.82 -8.14
N PHE A 117 -9.02 5.38 -8.61
CA PHE A 117 -8.65 3.98 -8.80
C PHE A 117 -7.40 3.66 -7.97
N THR A 118 -7.25 2.42 -7.54
CA THR A 118 -6.02 1.93 -6.92
C THR A 118 -5.71 0.50 -7.32
N LEU A 119 -4.43 0.16 -7.29
CA LEU A 119 -3.97 -1.21 -7.49
C LEU A 119 -3.91 -1.95 -6.16
N SER A 120 -4.42 -3.18 -6.15
CA SER A 120 -4.21 -4.15 -5.08
C SER A 120 -3.26 -5.22 -5.61
N TRP A 121 -2.00 -5.13 -5.21
CA TRP A 121 -0.97 -6.08 -5.63
C TRP A 121 -1.18 -7.46 -5.02
N ARG A 122 -1.04 -8.50 -5.84
CA ARG A 122 -0.96 -9.87 -5.34
C ARG A 122 0.35 -10.08 -4.59
N ASN A 123 0.30 -10.77 -3.46
CA ASN A 123 1.53 -11.23 -2.81
C ASN A 123 2.17 -12.34 -3.64
N PRO A 124 3.41 -12.16 -4.12
CA PRO A 124 4.10 -13.21 -4.85
C PRO A 124 4.21 -14.48 -4.01
N GLN A 125 4.05 -15.63 -4.66
CA GLN A 125 4.23 -16.96 -4.14
C GLN A 125 5.46 -17.60 -4.82
N PRO A 126 5.97 -18.75 -4.40
CA PRO A 126 7.14 -19.37 -5.02
C PRO A 126 7.02 -19.60 -6.53
N GLU A 127 5.79 -19.84 -7.04
CA GLU A 127 5.52 -19.95 -8.47
C GLU A 127 5.71 -18.64 -9.25
N HIS A 128 5.67 -17.49 -8.57
CA HIS A 128 5.84 -16.16 -9.16
C HIS A 128 7.29 -15.63 -9.11
N ARG A 129 8.27 -16.51 -8.88
CA ARG A 129 9.70 -16.15 -8.75
C ARG A 129 10.28 -15.42 -9.96
N ASP A 130 9.66 -15.57 -11.14
CA ASP A 130 10.09 -14.94 -12.38
C ASP A 130 9.50 -13.54 -12.58
N TRP A 131 8.61 -13.10 -11.68
CA TRP A 131 8.14 -11.72 -11.67
C TRP A 131 9.29 -10.76 -11.38
N ASN A 132 9.45 -9.80 -12.25
CA ASN A 132 10.51 -8.81 -12.17
C ASN A 132 9.94 -7.39 -12.25
N PHE A 133 10.80 -6.40 -12.30
CA PHE A 133 10.38 -5.00 -12.31
C PHE A 133 9.48 -4.66 -13.52
N ASN A 134 9.78 -5.25 -14.70
CA ASN A 134 8.95 -5.05 -15.90
C ASN A 134 7.54 -5.64 -15.74
N THR A 135 7.37 -6.71 -14.98
CA THR A 135 6.04 -7.27 -14.67
C THR A 135 5.13 -6.21 -14.02
N TYR A 136 5.66 -5.45 -13.07
CA TYR A 136 4.91 -4.41 -12.38
C TYR A 136 4.71 -3.15 -13.24
N ILE A 137 5.69 -2.78 -14.07
CA ILE A 137 5.56 -1.68 -15.05
C ILE A 137 4.42 -2.01 -16.03
N SER A 138 4.43 -3.20 -16.63
CA SER A 138 3.38 -3.65 -17.56
C SER A 138 2.01 -3.73 -16.91
N ALA A 139 1.94 -4.13 -15.64
CA ALA A 139 0.69 -4.17 -14.88
C ALA A 139 0.09 -2.76 -14.69
N ILE A 140 0.91 -1.74 -14.42
CA ILE A 140 0.42 -0.35 -14.32
C ILE A 140 -0.04 0.14 -15.70
N ASP A 141 0.70 -0.17 -16.76
CA ASP A 141 0.34 0.22 -18.13
C ASP A 141 -1.01 -0.39 -18.56
N GLU A 142 -1.22 -1.68 -18.28
CA GLU A 142 -2.50 -2.36 -18.49
C GLU A 142 -3.64 -1.74 -17.68
N ALA A 143 -3.39 -1.37 -16.42
CA ALA A 143 -4.37 -0.68 -15.59
C ALA A 143 -4.80 0.67 -16.19
N LEU A 144 -3.87 1.45 -16.76
CA LEU A 144 -4.17 2.70 -17.46
C LEU A 144 -5.08 2.46 -18.68
N ASP A 145 -4.83 1.40 -19.47
CA ASP A 145 -5.69 1.04 -20.61
C ASP A 145 -7.10 0.63 -20.17
N VAL A 146 -7.22 -0.08 -19.06
CA VAL A 146 -8.53 -0.44 -18.50
C VAL A 146 -9.26 0.79 -17.97
N ILE A 147 -8.57 1.69 -17.27
CA ILE A 147 -9.15 2.95 -16.78
C ILE A 147 -9.66 3.80 -17.95
N ALA A 148 -8.88 3.91 -19.02
CA ALA A 148 -9.29 4.64 -20.22
C ALA A 148 -10.57 4.04 -20.84
N LYS A 149 -10.70 2.71 -20.90
CA LYS A 149 -11.92 2.03 -21.39
C LYS A 149 -13.14 2.27 -20.48
N ILE A 150 -12.94 2.30 -19.16
CA ILE A 150 -14.03 2.52 -18.19
C ILE A 150 -14.53 3.97 -18.24
N THR A 151 -13.59 4.92 -18.29
CA THR A 151 -13.90 6.36 -18.10
C THR A 151 -14.10 7.12 -19.41
N GLY A 152 -13.62 6.57 -20.53
CA GLY A 152 -13.54 7.29 -21.81
C GLY A 152 -12.45 8.37 -21.84
N SER A 153 -11.68 8.55 -20.78
CA SER A 153 -10.58 9.50 -20.73
C SER A 153 -9.37 8.98 -21.50
N ARG A 154 -8.75 9.86 -22.29
CA ARG A 154 -7.54 9.51 -23.06
C ARG A 154 -6.27 9.42 -22.21
N ASP A 155 -6.29 10.01 -21.03
CA ASP A 155 -5.15 10.07 -20.10
C ASP A 155 -5.63 10.03 -18.64
N CYS A 156 -4.68 9.80 -17.73
CA CYS A 156 -4.91 9.64 -16.31
C CYS A 156 -3.92 10.50 -15.52
N ASN A 157 -4.33 11.04 -14.38
CA ASN A 157 -3.37 11.51 -13.37
C ASN A 157 -2.94 10.30 -12.54
N ILE A 158 -1.65 10.17 -12.28
CA ILE A 158 -1.12 9.02 -11.54
C ILE A 158 -0.36 9.48 -10.28
N GLU A 159 -0.53 8.75 -9.21
CA GLU A 159 0.25 8.91 -7.98
C GLU A 159 1.01 7.61 -7.71
N GLY A 160 2.28 7.72 -7.40
CA GLY A 160 3.12 6.59 -7.02
C GLY A 160 3.78 6.81 -5.67
N GLY A 161 3.50 5.92 -4.72
CA GLY A 161 4.09 5.96 -3.39
C GLY A 161 5.32 5.06 -3.26
N CYS A 162 6.45 5.60 -2.75
CA CYS A 162 7.67 4.86 -2.46
C CYS A 162 8.15 4.04 -3.70
N VAL A 163 8.27 2.72 -3.60
CA VAL A 163 8.62 1.82 -4.75
C VAL A 163 7.57 1.91 -5.87
N GLY A 164 6.29 2.16 -5.56
CA GLY A 164 5.27 2.45 -6.56
C GLY A 164 5.63 3.67 -7.40
N GLY A 165 6.19 4.72 -6.79
CA GLY A 165 6.67 5.91 -7.48
C GLY A 165 7.88 5.61 -8.38
N ILE A 166 8.82 4.76 -7.95
CA ILE A 166 9.94 4.32 -8.80
C ILE A 166 9.40 3.57 -10.04
N THR A 167 8.40 2.70 -9.82
CA THR A 167 7.78 1.94 -10.93
C THR A 167 7.05 2.86 -11.90
N VAL A 168 6.33 3.88 -11.38
CA VAL A 168 5.68 4.92 -12.19
C VAL A 168 6.71 5.72 -12.99
N ALA A 169 7.82 6.13 -12.38
CA ALA A 169 8.87 6.86 -13.09
C ALA A 169 9.47 6.04 -14.24
N ALA A 170 9.71 4.74 -14.03
CA ALA A 170 10.19 3.85 -15.08
C ALA A 170 9.15 3.66 -16.20
N LEU A 171 7.85 3.54 -15.87
CA LEU A 171 6.76 3.52 -16.84
C LEU A 171 6.77 4.78 -17.71
N LEU A 172 6.86 5.95 -17.08
CA LEU A 172 6.87 7.25 -17.79
C LEU A 172 8.07 7.38 -18.71
N ALA A 173 9.26 6.91 -18.31
CA ALA A 173 10.43 6.85 -19.17
C ALA A 173 10.18 5.95 -20.39
N GLY A 174 9.56 4.79 -20.19
CA GLY A 174 9.16 3.90 -21.29
C GLY A 174 8.13 4.53 -22.22
N HIS A 175 7.10 5.20 -21.68
CA HIS A 175 6.12 5.94 -22.48
C HIS A 175 6.78 7.05 -23.31
N ALA A 176 7.68 7.83 -22.69
CA ALA A 176 8.41 8.89 -23.39
C ALA A 176 9.24 8.33 -24.56
N ALA A 177 9.92 7.21 -24.38
CA ALA A 177 10.70 6.56 -25.41
C ALA A 177 9.86 6.04 -26.59
N ARG A 178 8.58 5.68 -26.35
CA ARG A 178 7.63 5.21 -27.37
C ARG A 178 6.71 6.32 -27.91
N GLY A 179 6.82 7.55 -27.39
CA GLY A 179 5.93 8.66 -27.76
C GLY A 179 4.49 8.51 -27.24
N GLU A 180 4.28 7.68 -26.23
CA GLU A 180 2.97 7.43 -25.62
C GLU A 180 2.59 8.52 -24.61
N ARG A 181 1.29 8.83 -24.51
CA ARG A 181 0.78 9.88 -23.62
C ARG A 181 -0.47 9.42 -22.85
N LYS A 182 -0.33 8.33 -22.09
CA LYS A 182 -1.41 7.80 -21.24
C LYS A 182 -1.50 8.51 -19.88
N VAL A 183 -0.48 9.27 -19.50
CA VAL A 183 -0.41 9.98 -18.22
C VAL A 183 -0.34 11.48 -18.47
N ASN A 184 -1.25 12.23 -17.82
CA ASN A 184 -1.28 13.69 -17.85
C ASN A 184 -0.34 14.31 -16.81
N SER A 185 -0.38 13.81 -15.58
CA SER A 185 0.49 14.27 -14.50
C SER A 185 0.86 13.10 -13.59
N ALA A 186 2.05 13.19 -12.98
CA ALA A 186 2.51 12.21 -12.00
C ALA A 186 2.91 12.90 -10.69
N THR A 187 2.40 12.37 -9.58
CA THR A 187 2.79 12.76 -8.24
C THR A 187 3.62 11.63 -7.62
N LEU A 188 4.84 11.91 -7.20
CA LEU A 188 5.73 10.94 -6.60
C LEU A 188 5.87 11.24 -5.10
N MET A 189 5.31 10.38 -4.26
CA MET A 189 5.31 10.55 -2.81
C MET A 189 6.37 9.66 -2.17
N VAL A 190 7.22 10.23 -1.29
CA VAL A 190 8.31 9.53 -0.59
C VAL A 190 9.13 8.62 -1.51
N THR A 191 9.37 9.07 -2.73
CA THR A 191 10.05 8.34 -3.79
C THR A 191 11.47 8.85 -3.94
N MET A 192 12.44 7.95 -3.97
CA MET A 192 13.82 8.26 -4.36
C MET A 192 14.03 7.84 -5.81
N LEU A 193 14.43 8.78 -6.66
CA LEU A 193 14.75 8.57 -8.08
C LEU A 193 16.26 8.68 -8.31
#